data_4dfc198c2139bc8b7b8c8c6c07ad90cf
#
_entry.id   4dfc198c2139bc8b7b8c8c6c07ad90cf
#
_cell.length_a   1.000
_cell.length_b   1.000
_cell.length_c   1.000
_cell.angle_alpha   90.00
_cell.angle_beta   90.00
_cell.angle_gamma   90.00
#
_symmetry.space_group_name_H-M   'P 1'
#
loop_
_entity.id
_entity.type
_entity.pdbx_description
1 polymer ?
#
loop_
_entity_poly.entity_id
_entity_poly.type
_entity_poly.pdbx_seq_one_letter_code
_entity_poly.pdbx_strand_id
1 'polypeptide(L)'
;LQRVQVRMAKWDGSPHWTYETVVLGEDEHGLWLGSGVGTLFERPGASYRQARPRLHLVTDDWCLPSFQAPGTPYAVYVDVCTPPDLEGGELHAFDLDLDVVRGPSGRTWVDDEDEFAAHRVEQGYPPLVVEAATAACARVLGAVRAGEPPYDGTTTTAPWMERLAQLVGSSDSAARAADSSGR
;
A
#
# COMPACT_ATOMS: atom_id res chain seq x y z
N LEU A 1 8.83 18.14 -0.46
CA LEU A 1 8.28 16.79 -0.64
C LEU A 1 6.77 16.88 -0.83
N GLN A 2 6.27 16.33 -1.94
CA GLN A 2 4.83 16.20 -2.14
C GLN A 2 4.32 15.05 -1.26
N ARG A 3 3.37 15.33 -0.38
CA ARG A 3 2.74 14.35 0.53
C ARG A 3 1.41 13.91 -0.05
N VAL A 4 1.06 12.67 0.23
CA VAL A 4 -0.23 12.08 -0.11
C VAL A 4 -0.79 11.41 1.14
N GLN A 5 -2.00 11.80 1.51
CA GLN A 5 -2.75 11.16 2.57
C GLN A 5 -3.54 9.99 1.98
N VAL A 6 -3.20 8.77 2.32
CA VAL A 6 -3.99 7.58 1.93
C VAL A 6 -5.16 7.43 2.89
N ARG A 7 -6.35 7.24 2.34
CA ARG A 7 -7.62 7.04 3.05
C ARG A 7 -8.35 5.85 2.46
N MET A 8 -8.18 4.70 3.07
CA MET A 8 -8.99 3.53 2.74
C MET A 8 -10.33 3.60 3.47
N ALA A 9 -11.36 3.10 2.84
CA ALA A 9 -12.67 2.89 3.47
C ALA A 9 -13.18 1.48 3.12
N LYS A 10 -14.07 0.91 3.95
CA LYS A 10 -14.81 -0.28 3.56
C LYS A 10 -15.94 0.10 2.60
N TRP A 11 -16.54 -0.89 1.92
CA TRP A 11 -17.57 -0.65 0.91
C TRP A 11 -18.80 0.10 1.46
N ASP A 12 -19.14 -0.07 2.72
CA ASP A 12 -20.21 0.65 3.40
C ASP A 12 -19.85 2.13 3.74
N GLY A 13 -18.65 2.57 3.38
CA GLY A 13 -18.14 3.90 3.66
C GLY A 13 -17.51 4.06 5.05
N SER A 14 -17.47 3.01 5.86
CA SER A 14 -16.80 3.08 7.16
C SER A 14 -15.28 3.29 6.99
N PRO A 15 -14.67 4.16 7.82
CA PRO A 15 -13.23 4.42 7.73
C PRO A 15 -12.41 3.15 7.93
N HIS A 16 -11.39 2.98 7.09
CA HIS A 16 -10.39 1.93 7.23
C HIS A 16 -9.01 2.54 7.43
N TRP A 17 -7.94 1.93 6.92
CA TRP A 17 -6.59 2.45 7.15
C TRP A 17 -6.36 3.82 6.55
N THR A 18 -5.80 4.73 7.38
CA THR A 18 -5.37 6.06 7.00
C THR A 18 -3.90 6.23 7.37
N TYR A 19 -3.08 6.74 6.45
CA TYR A 19 -1.66 6.99 6.69
C TYR A 19 -1.09 7.99 5.67
N GLU A 20 0.02 8.64 6.04
CA GLU A 20 0.71 9.60 5.18
C GLU A 20 1.84 8.92 4.39
N THR A 21 2.00 9.32 3.13
CA THR A 21 3.08 8.91 2.24
C THR A 21 3.72 10.12 1.57
N VAL A 22 4.86 9.91 0.92
CA VAL A 22 5.51 10.89 0.05
C VAL A 22 5.57 10.38 -1.37
N VAL A 23 5.41 11.26 -2.35
CA VAL A 23 5.59 10.92 -3.77
C VAL A 23 7.07 10.69 -4.03
N LEU A 24 7.39 9.53 -4.60
CA LEU A 24 8.74 9.17 -5.01
C LEU A 24 8.99 9.44 -6.49
N GLY A 25 8.00 9.22 -7.34
CA GLY A 25 8.05 9.38 -8.79
C GLY A 25 7.15 8.37 -9.48
N GLU A 26 7.28 8.27 -10.80
CA GLU A 26 6.46 7.42 -11.65
C GLU A 26 7.36 6.65 -12.63
N ASP A 27 6.97 5.45 -12.99
CA ASP A 27 7.57 4.62 -14.03
C ASP A 27 6.48 3.87 -14.83
N GLU A 28 6.88 2.89 -15.64
CA GLU A 28 5.95 2.07 -16.43
C GLU A 28 4.96 1.25 -15.61
N HIS A 29 5.19 1.09 -14.31
CA HIS A 29 4.30 0.34 -13.41
C HIS A 29 3.25 1.25 -12.76
N GLY A 30 3.50 2.56 -12.65
CA GLY A 30 2.61 3.56 -12.06
C GLY A 30 3.31 4.56 -11.15
N LEU A 31 2.53 5.19 -10.27
CA LEU A 31 3.01 6.19 -9.32
C LEU A 31 3.50 5.51 -8.03
N TRP A 32 4.76 5.74 -7.68
CA TRP A 32 5.38 5.22 -6.47
C TRP A 32 5.26 6.20 -5.32
N LEU A 33 4.69 5.72 -4.23
CA LEU A 33 4.62 6.42 -2.96
C LEU A 33 5.48 5.68 -1.92
N GLY A 34 5.96 6.40 -0.92
CA GLY A 34 6.76 5.81 0.15
C GLY A 34 6.31 6.26 1.53
N SER A 35 6.34 5.35 2.50
CA SER A 35 6.15 5.65 3.92
C SER A 35 7.41 5.24 4.71
N GLY A 36 7.92 6.16 5.54
CA GLY A 36 9.12 5.95 6.33
C GLY A 36 8.86 5.22 7.65
N VAL A 37 9.95 4.91 8.36
CA VAL A 37 9.85 4.42 9.74
C VAL A 37 9.13 5.45 10.61
N GLY A 38 8.25 4.98 11.50
CA GLY A 38 7.47 5.83 12.39
C GLY A 38 6.19 6.39 11.79
N THR A 39 5.92 6.20 10.50
CA THR A 39 4.63 6.56 9.89
C THR A 39 3.50 5.91 10.69
N LEU A 40 2.52 6.71 11.09
CA LEU A 40 1.35 6.26 11.83
C LEU A 40 0.31 5.71 10.85
N PHE A 41 -0.10 4.49 11.07
CA PHE A 41 -1.24 3.86 10.43
C PHE A 41 -2.37 3.79 11.43
N GLU A 42 -3.54 4.29 11.05
CA GLU A 42 -4.71 4.37 11.93
C GLU A 42 -5.97 3.87 11.24
N ARG A 43 -6.81 3.19 12.01
CA ARG A 43 -8.20 2.87 11.68
C ARG A 43 -9.03 2.89 12.96
N PRO A 44 -10.37 2.92 12.90
CA PRO A 44 -11.20 2.78 14.11
C PRO A 44 -10.79 1.54 14.92
N GLY A 45 -10.45 1.78 16.20
CA GLY A 45 -10.09 0.73 17.15
C GLY A 45 -8.66 0.17 17.03
N ALA A 46 -7.84 0.62 16.07
CA ALA A 46 -6.46 0.16 15.95
C ALA A 46 -5.52 1.23 15.38
N SER A 47 -4.30 1.25 15.88
CA SER A 47 -3.21 2.05 15.29
C SER A 47 -1.86 1.39 15.54
N TYR A 48 -0.92 1.64 14.64
CA TYR A 48 0.47 1.24 14.84
C TYR A 48 1.44 2.20 14.14
N ARG A 49 2.68 2.24 14.61
CA ARG A 49 3.77 2.93 13.92
C ARG A 49 4.60 1.94 13.14
N GLN A 50 4.78 2.24 11.87
CA GLN A 50 5.54 1.41 10.93
C GLN A 50 7.00 1.28 11.39
N ALA A 51 7.47 0.04 11.51
CA ALA A 51 8.84 -0.25 11.98
C ALA A 51 9.90 -0.24 10.85
N ARG A 52 9.47 -0.41 9.60
CA ARG A 52 10.34 -0.48 8.41
C ARG A 52 9.76 0.34 7.28
N PRO A 53 10.58 0.88 6.35
CA PRO A 53 10.08 1.57 5.17
C PRO A 53 9.17 0.67 4.32
N ARG A 54 8.21 1.29 3.66
CA ARG A 54 7.26 0.63 2.76
C ARG A 54 7.05 1.49 1.52
N LEU A 55 6.99 0.84 0.38
CA LEU A 55 6.53 1.43 -0.88
C LEU A 55 5.08 1.07 -1.12
N HIS A 56 4.38 1.94 -1.83
CA HIS A 56 3.04 1.70 -2.35
C HIS A 56 3.05 2.04 -3.83
N LEU A 57 2.37 1.23 -4.65
CA LEU A 57 2.25 1.46 -6.08
C LEU A 57 0.80 1.78 -6.43
N VAL A 58 0.58 2.98 -6.93
CA VAL A 58 -0.74 3.44 -7.38
C VAL A 58 -0.87 3.23 -8.87
N THR A 59 -1.92 2.51 -9.27
CA THR A 59 -2.24 2.19 -10.66
C THR A 59 -3.73 2.40 -10.89
N ASP A 60 -4.18 2.29 -12.14
CA ASP A 60 -5.62 2.30 -12.49
C ASP A 60 -6.30 0.94 -12.28
N ASP A 61 -5.61 0.00 -11.62
CA ASP A 61 -6.09 -1.36 -11.40
C ASP A 61 -6.85 -1.50 -10.06
N TRP A 62 -7.56 -2.61 -9.90
CA TRP A 62 -8.35 -2.95 -8.71
C TRP A 62 -7.48 -3.48 -7.57
N CYS A 63 -6.37 -2.80 -7.31
CA CYS A 63 -5.49 -3.15 -6.20
C CYS A 63 -4.54 -2.00 -5.82
N LEU A 64 -4.02 -2.07 -4.61
CA LEU A 64 -2.98 -1.19 -4.08
C LEU A 64 -1.82 -2.03 -3.55
N PRO A 65 -0.82 -2.34 -4.39
CA PRO A 65 0.36 -3.08 -3.97
C PRO A 65 1.21 -2.31 -2.97
N SER A 66 1.71 -3.01 -1.96
CA SER A 66 2.73 -2.52 -1.04
C SER A 66 3.91 -3.49 -0.94
N PHE A 67 5.12 -2.91 -0.86
CA PHE A 67 6.39 -3.63 -0.81
C PHE A 67 7.13 -3.22 0.44
N GLN A 68 7.52 -4.17 1.26
CA GLN A 68 8.12 -3.90 2.55
C GLN A 68 9.62 -4.19 2.54
N ALA A 69 10.37 -3.37 3.26
CA ALA A 69 11.79 -3.62 3.47
C ALA A 69 12.01 -4.96 4.21
N PRO A 70 13.16 -5.63 4.02
CA PRO A 70 13.47 -6.89 4.69
C PRO A 70 13.33 -6.82 6.23
N GLY A 71 12.93 -7.94 6.83
CA GLY A 71 12.73 -8.06 8.28
C GLY A 71 11.32 -7.72 8.74
N THR A 72 10.36 -7.72 7.83
CA THR A 72 8.91 -7.62 8.11
C THR A 72 8.22 -8.98 7.90
N PRO A 73 7.01 -9.19 8.43
CA PRO A 73 6.25 -10.44 8.24
C PRO A 73 5.88 -10.70 6.78
N TYR A 74 5.80 -9.64 5.96
CA TYR A 74 5.39 -9.70 4.57
C TYR A 74 6.42 -8.99 3.67
N ALA A 75 6.80 -9.60 2.56
CA ALA A 75 7.62 -8.96 1.54
C ALA A 75 6.76 -8.13 0.57
N VAL A 76 5.60 -8.68 0.19
CA VAL A 76 4.58 -8.05 -0.64
C VAL A 76 3.24 -8.20 0.04
N TYR A 77 2.45 -7.15 0.04
CA TYR A 77 1.07 -7.14 0.50
C TYR A 77 0.25 -6.32 -0.50
N VAL A 78 -0.75 -6.91 -1.10
CA VAL A 78 -1.56 -6.25 -2.12
C VAL A 78 -3.00 -6.27 -1.67
N ASP A 79 -3.49 -5.09 -1.27
CA ASP A 79 -4.90 -4.89 -0.98
C ASP A 79 -5.68 -4.91 -2.30
N VAL A 80 -6.67 -5.79 -2.45
CA VAL A 80 -7.65 -5.72 -3.53
C VAL A 80 -8.66 -4.64 -3.14
N CYS A 81 -8.75 -3.60 -3.97
CA CYS A 81 -9.57 -2.43 -3.70
C CYS A 81 -10.17 -1.89 -5.00
N THR A 82 -11.07 -0.92 -4.92
CA THR A 82 -11.43 -0.15 -6.11
C THR A 82 -10.21 0.57 -6.68
N PRO A 83 -10.16 0.86 -7.98
CA PRO A 83 -9.08 1.67 -8.54
C PRO A 83 -8.83 2.90 -7.66
N PRO A 84 -7.58 3.10 -7.18
CA PRO A 84 -7.26 4.23 -6.31
C PRO A 84 -7.48 5.57 -7.03
N ASP A 85 -8.18 6.47 -6.38
CA ASP A 85 -8.43 7.84 -6.87
C ASP A 85 -7.54 8.83 -6.10
N LEU A 86 -6.65 9.50 -6.83
CA LEU A 86 -5.69 10.47 -6.28
C LEU A 86 -6.07 11.88 -6.71
N GLU A 87 -6.70 12.63 -5.82
CA GLU A 87 -7.09 14.02 -6.04
C GLU A 87 -6.68 14.91 -4.86
N GLY A 88 -6.18 16.11 -5.15
CA GLY A 88 -5.88 17.12 -4.12
C GLY A 88 -4.84 16.73 -3.07
N GLY A 89 -4.05 15.67 -3.31
CA GLY A 89 -3.09 15.13 -2.34
C GLY A 89 -3.69 14.08 -1.39
N GLU A 90 -4.91 13.64 -1.64
CA GLU A 90 -5.54 12.51 -0.97
C GLU A 90 -5.75 11.36 -1.96
N LEU A 91 -5.43 10.13 -1.54
CA LEU A 91 -5.68 8.91 -2.27
C LEU A 91 -6.80 8.14 -1.58
N HIS A 92 -7.87 7.90 -2.32
CA HIS A 92 -9.05 7.19 -1.83
C HIS A 92 -9.23 5.86 -2.55
N ALA A 93 -9.56 4.80 -1.81
CA ALA A 93 -10.00 3.53 -2.36
C ALA A 93 -10.92 2.81 -1.38
N PHE A 94 -11.84 1.99 -1.90
CA PHE A 94 -12.62 1.06 -1.10
C PHE A 94 -11.89 -0.28 -1.04
N ASP A 95 -11.52 -0.69 0.16
CA ASP A 95 -10.99 -2.01 0.48
C ASP A 95 -12.09 -3.07 0.25
N LEU A 96 -11.76 -4.10 -0.49
CA LEU A 96 -12.67 -5.20 -0.86
C LEU A 96 -12.28 -6.52 -0.20
N ASP A 97 -11.60 -6.44 0.93
CA ASP A 97 -11.23 -7.53 1.85
C ASP A 97 -10.14 -8.50 1.35
N LEU A 98 -10.18 -8.91 0.08
CA LEU A 98 -9.19 -9.85 -0.44
C LEU A 98 -7.79 -9.26 -0.45
N ASP A 99 -6.83 -10.01 0.09
CA ASP A 99 -5.42 -9.61 0.09
C ASP A 99 -4.53 -10.69 -0.54
N VAL A 100 -3.62 -10.27 -1.41
CA VAL A 100 -2.58 -11.17 -1.92
C VAL A 100 -1.29 -10.91 -1.18
N VAL A 101 -0.79 -11.93 -0.49
CA VAL A 101 0.35 -11.80 0.41
C VAL A 101 1.50 -12.70 -0.02
N ARG A 102 2.74 -12.16 -0.01
CA ARG A 102 3.96 -12.95 -0.09
C ARG A 102 4.79 -12.74 1.17
N GLY A 103 4.99 -13.81 1.92
CA GLY A 103 5.85 -13.83 3.10
C GLY A 103 7.35 -13.83 2.77
N PRO A 104 8.22 -13.66 3.77
CA PRO A 104 9.67 -13.59 3.57
C PRO A 104 10.29 -14.91 3.06
N SER A 105 9.60 -16.05 3.22
CA SER A 105 10.00 -17.34 2.66
C SER A 105 9.67 -17.51 1.18
N GLY A 106 8.96 -16.55 0.57
CA GLY A 106 8.47 -16.63 -0.81
C GLY A 106 7.09 -17.30 -0.94
N ARG A 107 6.54 -17.87 0.15
CA ARG A 107 5.17 -18.41 0.14
C ARG A 107 4.18 -17.29 -0.19
N THR A 108 3.27 -17.56 -1.12
CA THR A 108 2.22 -16.63 -1.55
C THR A 108 0.84 -17.25 -1.32
N TRP A 109 -0.06 -16.47 -0.74
CA TRP A 109 -1.44 -16.89 -0.47
C TRP A 109 -2.41 -15.72 -0.64
N VAL A 110 -3.71 -16.01 -0.64
CA VAL A 110 -4.78 -15.03 -0.48
C VAL A 110 -5.20 -15.04 0.98
N ASP A 111 -5.42 -13.87 1.56
CA ASP A 111 -5.92 -13.67 2.91
C ASP A 111 -7.33 -13.10 2.87
N ASP A 112 -8.06 -13.26 3.98
CA ASP A 112 -9.39 -12.68 4.25
C ASP A 112 -10.52 -13.10 3.24
N GLU A 113 -10.39 -14.29 2.61
CA GLU A 113 -11.42 -14.84 1.70
C GLU A 113 -12.78 -15.03 2.39
N ASP A 114 -12.79 -15.32 3.68
CA ASP A 114 -13.98 -15.46 4.50
C ASP A 114 -14.62 -14.09 4.83
N GLU A 115 -13.83 -13.05 5.07
CA GLU A 115 -14.33 -11.68 5.21
C GLU A 115 -14.98 -11.21 3.90
N PHE A 116 -14.32 -11.42 2.76
CA PHE A 116 -14.89 -11.11 1.45
C PHE A 116 -16.22 -11.85 1.21
N ALA A 117 -16.29 -13.15 1.53
CA ALA A 117 -17.50 -13.94 1.37
C ALA A 117 -18.67 -13.42 2.22
N ALA A 118 -18.39 -12.90 3.41
CA ALA A 118 -19.37 -12.29 4.30
C ALA A 118 -19.76 -10.87 3.83
N HIS A 119 -18.78 -9.98 3.66
CA HIS A 119 -19.02 -8.57 3.40
C HIS A 119 -19.67 -8.29 2.04
N ARG A 120 -19.37 -9.07 1.01
CA ARG A 120 -20.05 -8.93 -0.30
C ARG A 120 -21.56 -9.08 -0.21
N VAL A 121 -22.05 -9.85 0.78
CA VAL A 121 -23.49 -10.02 1.06
C VAL A 121 -23.98 -8.96 2.03
N GLU A 122 -23.29 -8.77 3.14
CA GLU A 122 -23.70 -7.89 4.23
C GLU A 122 -23.67 -6.41 3.82
N GLN A 123 -22.63 -6.01 3.06
CA GLN A 123 -22.47 -4.65 2.57
C GLN A 123 -23.01 -4.45 1.14
N GLY A 124 -23.54 -5.51 0.53
CA GLY A 124 -24.23 -5.44 -0.75
C GLY A 124 -23.31 -5.07 -1.92
N TYR A 125 -22.16 -5.71 -2.06
CA TYR A 125 -21.26 -5.45 -3.21
C TYR A 125 -22.01 -5.71 -4.52
N PRO A 126 -22.01 -4.75 -5.47
CA PRO A 126 -22.59 -4.99 -6.79
C PRO A 126 -21.90 -6.17 -7.49
N PRO A 127 -22.61 -6.97 -8.30
CA PRO A 127 -22.02 -8.11 -9.01
C PRO A 127 -20.74 -7.75 -9.82
N LEU A 128 -20.72 -6.59 -10.46
CA LEU A 128 -19.54 -6.11 -11.19
C LEU A 128 -18.34 -5.85 -10.28
N VAL A 129 -18.55 -5.38 -9.05
CA VAL A 129 -17.48 -5.18 -8.06
C VAL A 129 -16.93 -6.52 -7.59
N VAL A 130 -17.80 -7.50 -7.31
CA VAL A 130 -17.41 -8.87 -6.93
C VAL A 130 -16.59 -9.52 -8.05
N GLU A 131 -17.03 -9.37 -9.31
CA GLU A 131 -16.31 -9.91 -10.47
C GLU A 131 -14.93 -9.24 -10.62
N ALA A 132 -14.87 -7.91 -10.56
CA ALA A 132 -13.61 -7.16 -10.68
C ALA A 132 -12.62 -7.50 -9.57
N ALA A 133 -13.08 -7.55 -8.31
CA ALA A 133 -12.25 -7.92 -7.16
C ALA A 133 -11.69 -9.34 -7.29
N THR A 134 -12.54 -10.31 -7.65
CA THR A 134 -12.14 -11.71 -7.84
C THR A 134 -11.12 -11.84 -9.00
N ALA A 135 -11.36 -11.16 -10.12
CA ALA A 135 -10.47 -11.17 -11.26
C ALA A 135 -9.12 -10.51 -10.93
N ALA A 136 -9.13 -9.37 -10.23
CA ALA A 136 -7.92 -8.69 -9.77
C ALA A 136 -7.10 -9.57 -8.82
N CYS A 137 -7.74 -10.17 -7.81
CA CYS A 137 -7.11 -11.09 -6.88
C CYS A 137 -6.41 -12.25 -7.61
N ALA A 138 -7.09 -12.91 -8.54
CA ALA A 138 -6.53 -14.04 -9.29
C ALA A 138 -5.34 -13.62 -10.16
N ARG A 139 -5.43 -12.47 -10.85
CA ARG A 139 -4.36 -11.92 -11.68
C ARG A 139 -3.13 -11.54 -10.85
N VAL A 140 -3.33 -10.79 -9.76
CA VAL A 140 -2.25 -10.38 -8.86
C VAL A 140 -1.59 -11.60 -8.22
N LEU A 141 -2.36 -12.59 -7.77
CA LEU A 141 -1.82 -13.83 -7.23
C LEU A 141 -0.92 -14.56 -8.23
N GLY A 142 -1.32 -14.61 -9.50
CA GLY A 142 -0.53 -15.18 -10.60
C GLY A 142 0.79 -14.43 -10.78
N ALA A 143 0.74 -13.11 -10.91
CA ALA A 143 1.90 -12.25 -11.10
C ALA A 143 2.89 -12.32 -9.92
N VAL A 144 2.39 -12.27 -8.68
CA VAL A 144 3.21 -12.40 -7.47
C VAL A 144 3.90 -13.77 -7.39
N ARG A 145 3.20 -14.86 -7.74
CA ARG A 145 3.77 -16.23 -7.79
C ARG A 145 4.82 -16.39 -8.87
N ALA A 146 4.60 -15.80 -10.03
CA ALA A 146 5.52 -15.82 -11.15
C ALA A 146 6.75 -14.92 -10.94
N GLY A 147 6.69 -13.97 -9.98
CA GLY A 147 7.73 -12.97 -9.80
C GLY A 147 7.82 -12.00 -10.97
N GLU A 148 6.67 -11.71 -11.59
CA GLU A 148 6.60 -10.71 -12.66
C GLU A 148 6.80 -9.30 -12.09
N PRO A 149 7.48 -8.37 -12.79
CA PRO A 149 7.55 -6.99 -12.33
C PRO A 149 6.15 -6.39 -12.11
N PRO A 150 5.93 -5.63 -11.03
CA PRO A 150 6.90 -5.17 -10.02
C PRO A 150 7.13 -6.14 -8.84
N TYR A 151 6.66 -7.39 -8.93
CA TYR A 151 6.75 -8.42 -7.87
C TYR A 151 8.01 -9.29 -7.97
N ASP A 152 9.02 -8.86 -8.68
CA ASP A 152 10.28 -9.52 -9.00
C ASP A 152 11.35 -9.49 -7.89
N GLY A 153 10.88 -9.47 -6.65
CA GLY A 153 11.74 -9.35 -5.47
C GLY A 153 12.15 -7.92 -5.20
N THR A 154 13.44 -7.62 -5.31
CA THR A 154 13.95 -6.26 -5.08
C THR A 154 14.38 -5.54 -6.37
N THR A 155 14.31 -6.17 -7.53
CA THR A 155 14.84 -5.60 -8.77
C THR A 155 14.12 -4.29 -9.13
N THR A 156 12.80 -4.32 -9.21
CA THR A 156 11.99 -3.12 -9.50
C THR A 156 11.91 -2.18 -8.29
N THR A 157 11.88 -2.70 -7.06
CA THR A 157 11.61 -1.88 -5.87
C THR A 157 12.85 -1.24 -5.24
N ALA A 158 14.07 -1.77 -5.47
CA ALA A 158 15.28 -1.26 -4.84
C ALA A 158 15.56 0.22 -5.12
N PRO A 159 15.47 0.73 -6.36
CA PRO A 159 15.69 2.15 -6.64
C PRO A 159 14.71 3.06 -5.88
N TRP A 160 13.47 2.64 -5.74
CA TRP A 160 12.45 3.39 -5.00
C TRP A 160 12.66 3.36 -3.50
N MET A 161 13.13 2.25 -2.93
CA MET A 161 13.54 2.16 -1.53
C MET A 161 14.74 3.07 -1.22
N GLU A 162 15.73 3.12 -2.10
CA GLU A 162 16.88 4.03 -1.99
C GLU A 162 16.43 5.50 -2.06
N ARG A 163 15.54 5.82 -3.00
CA ARG A 163 14.99 7.18 -3.10
C ARG A 163 14.21 7.58 -1.84
N LEU A 164 13.40 6.69 -1.29
CA LEU A 164 12.70 6.93 -0.03
C LEU A 164 13.68 7.22 1.11
N ALA A 165 14.73 6.41 1.25
CA ALA A 165 15.76 6.60 2.28
C ALA A 165 16.45 7.96 2.17
N GLN A 166 16.80 8.40 0.95
CA GLN A 166 17.40 9.72 0.69
C GLN A 166 16.47 10.87 1.10
N LEU A 167 15.18 10.78 0.76
CA LEU A 167 14.19 11.82 1.04
C LEU A 167 13.90 11.96 2.54
N VAL A 168 13.77 10.84 3.25
CA VAL A 168 13.52 10.82 4.70
C VAL A 168 14.76 11.28 5.46
N GLY A 169 15.96 10.81 5.08
CA GLY A 169 17.23 11.23 5.70
C GLY A 169 17.52 12.71 5.54
N SER A 170 17.18 13.31 4.41
CA SER A 170 17.32 14.74 4.16
C SER A 170 16.38 15.59 5.02
N SER A 171 15.16 15.09 5.26
CA SER A 171 14.16 15.79 6.09
C SER A 171 14.57 15.83 7.56
N ASP A 172 15.13 14.75 8.09
CA ASP A 172 15.62 14.68 9.48
C ASP A 172 16.85 15.58 9.70
N SER A 173 17.75 15.68 8.73
CA SER A 173 18.90 16.59 8.77
C SER A 173 18.47 18.06 8.77
N ALA A 174 17.50 18.42 7.94
CA ALA A 174 16.98 19.78 7.86
C ALA A 174 16.26 20.20 9.16
N ALA A 175 15.49 19.30 9.76
CA ALA A 175 14.80 19.53 11.02
C ALA A 175 15.80 19.75 12.18
N ARG A 176 16.87 18.95 12.26
CA ARG A 176 17.94 19.11 13.27
C ARG A 176 18.73 20.38 13.09
N ALA A 177 19.01 20.82 11.86
CA ALA A 177 19.72 22.07 11.58
C ALA A 177 18.88 23.30 11.98
N ALA A 178 17.57 23.27 11.79
CA ALA A 178 16.66 24.35 12.20
C ALA A 178 16.57 24.49 13.73
N ASP A 179 16.57 23.37 14.47
CA ASP A 179 16.53 23.37 15.94
C ASP A 179 17.85 23.86 16.57
N SER A 180 19.00 23.64 15.91
CA SER A 180 20.31 24.09 16.38
C SER A 180 20.56 25.58 16.14
N SER A 181 19.81 26.25 15.26
CA SER A 181 19.94 27.65 14.92
C SER A 181 19.10 28.61 15.79
N GLY A 182 18.26 28.04 16.67
CA GLY A 182 17.31 28.77 17.53
C GLY A 182 17.77 28.96 18.99
N ARG A 183 19.07 28.74 19.29
CA ARG A 183 19.65 28.99 20.63
C ARG A 183 20.68 30.10 20.61
#